data_0cc7e1e78b5e54fd85f2e1eaffc9bea6
#
_entry.id   0cc7e1e78b5e54fd85f2e1eaffc9bea6
#
_cell.length_a   1.000
_cell.length_b   1.000
_cell.length_c   1.000
_cell.angle_alpha   90.00
_cell.angle_beta   90.00
_cell.angle_gamma   90.00
#
_symmetry.space_group_name_H-M   'P 1'
#
loop_
_entity.id
_entity.type
_entity.pdbx_description
1 polymer ?
#
loop_
_entity_poly.entity_id
_entity_poly.type
_entity_poly.pdbx_seq_one_letter_code
_entity_poly.pdbx_strand_id
1 'polypeptide(L)'
;MTYIDYIEQWLKYKSSTLATSTVRTYSMIIRKHFRPFFKERLIEDLTRIELQQFINTLTTSQKTTIAILKTTLKELYYDELISKDLAGQLRKPLRPHKTKEKQALTREQINALFNYLEGSQWNYLIRLMFASGLRVGELLALQWSDVLWYTKESTISQQRKIDQDGYIVLNVTKTLDEHTNAIHDPKTASSVRKVIVVDKGAIALLHSKWSAVGFPNDGYIAQSKRKPNSPITSVAVRNIFRDATEALQLPFSLSPHHARVNYTSHSLANGISEKNLQAQLGHTSTHLIRTVYGKAIGNRTEELIEKRNIYYFR
;
A
#
# COMPACT_ATOMS: atom_id res chain seq x y z
N MET A 1 -28.14 -22.83 -16.72
CA MET A 1 -27.47 -21.52 -16.51
C MET A 1 -25.99 -21.71 -16.68
N THR A 2 -25.29 -20.78 -17.37
CA THR A 2 -23.83 -20.91 -17.49
C THR A 2 -23.14 -20.49 -16.19
N TYR A 3 -21.91 -21.00 -15.98
CA TYR A 3 -21.13 -20.62 -14.79
C TYR A 3 -20.74 -19.12 -14.83
N ILE A 4 -20.59 -18.54 -16.02
CA ILE A 4 -20.32 -17.11 -16.18
C ILE A 4 -21.53 -16.27 -15.76
N ASP A 5 -22.75 -16.62 -16.19
CA ASP A 5 -23.97 -15.93 -15.79
C ASP A 5 -24.14 -15.94 -14.26
N TYR A 6 -23.89 -17.11 -13.66
CA TYR A 6 -23.97 -17.26 -12.21
C TYR A 6 -22.95 -16.35 -11.48
N ILE A 7 -21.66 -16.37 -11.87
CA ILE A 7 -20.62 -15.61 -11.18
C ILE A 7 -20.83 -14.10 -11.33
N GLU A 8 -21.44 -13.63 -12.42
CA GLU A 8 -21.80 -12.23 -12.62
C GLU A 8 -23.02 -11.83 -11.77
N GLN A 9 -24.02 -12.68 -11.67
CA GLN A 9 -25.15 -12.48 -10.76
C GLN A 9 -24.70 -12.49 -9.30
N TRP A 10 -23.80 -13.43 -8.94
CA TRP A 10 -23.16 -13.50 -7.62
C TRP A 10 -22.40 -12.20 -7.31
N LEU A 11 -21.61 -11.67 -8.24
CA LEU A 11 -20.87 -10.43 -8.03
C LEU A 11 -21.83 -9.23 -7.90
N LYS A 12 -22.89 -9.19 -8.68
CA LYS A 12 -23.93 -8.15 -8.57
C LYS A 12 -24.61 -8.18 -7.20
N TYR A 13 -24.94 -9.37 -6.69
CA TYR A 13 -25.49 -9.54 -5.34
C TYR A 13 -24.50 -9.09 -4.27
N LYS A 14 -23.24 -9.54 -4.34
CA LYS A 14 -22.19 -9.17 -3.39
C LYS A 14 -21.79 -7.68 -3.47
N SER A 15 -22.10 -6.98 -4.54
CA SER A 15 -21.73 -5.58 -4.72
C SER A 15 -22.33 -4.64 -3.66
N SER A 16 -23.43 -5.02 -3.02
CA SER A 16 -24.05 -4.30 -1.89
C SER A 16 -23.22 -4.37 -0.60
N THR A 17 -22.40 -5.40 -0.43
CA THR A 17 -21.61 -5.65 0.78
C THR A 17 -20.11 -5.48 0.59
N LEU A 18 -19.64 -5.53 -0.65
CA LEU A 18 -18.22 -5.38 -0.98
C LEU A 18 -17.85 -3.92 -1.25
N ALA A 19 -16.63 -3.55 -0.87
CA ALA A 19 -16.09 -2.25 -1.27
C ALA A 19 -16.02 -2.13 -2.81
N THR A 20 -16.32 -0.95 -3.35
CA THR A 20 -16.34 -0.66 -4.80
C THR A 20 -15.04 -1.08 -5.51
N SER A 21 -13.88 -0.87 -4.88
CA SER A 21 -12.59 -1.30 -5.39
C SER A 21 -12.46 -2.82 -5.50
N THR A 22 -13.09 -3.57 -4.59
CA THR A 22 -13.12 -5.04 -4.62
C THR A 22 -14.01 -5.54 -5.75
N VAL A 23 -15.21 -4.96 -5.90
CA VAL A 23 -16.13 -5.28 -7.01
C VAL A 23 -15.45 -5.06 -8.37
N ARG A 24 -14.77 -3.93 -8.53
CA ARG A 24 -14.00 -3.63 -9.75
C ARG A 24 -12.90 -4.67 -10.02
N THR A 25 -12.15 -5.04 -8.98
CA THR A 25 -11.09 -6.06 -9.08
C THR A 25 -11.68 -7.41 -9.48
N TYR A 26 -12.79 -7.80 -8.89
CA TYR A 26 -13.47 -9.06 -9.21
C TYR A 26 -14.02 -9.05 -10.64
N SER A 27 -14.68 -7.96 -11.07
CA SER A 27 -15.15 -7.80 -12.45
C SER A 27 -14.01 -7.94 -13.47
N MET A 28 -12.86 -7.30 -13.18
CA MET A 28 -11.68 -7.41 -14.05
C MET A 28 -11.16 -8.84 -14.12
N ILE A 29 -11.10 -9.55 -12.99
CA ILE A 29 -10.63 -10.94 -12.90
C ILE A 29 -11.60 -11.88 -13.65
N ILE A 30 -12.90 -11.71 -13.46
CA ILE A 30 -13.93 -12.50 -14.17
C ILE A 30 -13.77 -12.32 -15.68
N ARG A 31 -13.69 -11.08 -16.14
CA ARG A 31 -13.49 -10.77 -17.57
C ARG A 31 -12.20 -11.35 -18.13
N LYS A 32 -11.08 -11.26 -17.38
CA LYS A 32 -9.75 -11.65 -17.86
C LYS A 32 -9.49 -13.14 -17.79
N HIS A 33 -9.99 -13.82 -16.77
CA HIS A 33 -9.64 -15.23 -16.49
C HIS A 33 -10.81 -16.18 -16.62
N PHE A 34 -12.00 -15.86 -16.08
CA PHE A 34 -13.13 -16.78 -16.09
C PHE A 34 -13.82 -16.84 -17.43
N ARG A 35 -14.20 -15.69 -18.02
CA ARG A 35 -14.91 -15.66 -19.32
C ARG A 35 -14.16 -16.41 -20.44
N PRO A 36 -12.84 -16.21 -20.66
CA PRO A 36 -12.13 -16.93 -21.74
C PRO A 36 -12.04 -18.43 -21.53
N PHE A 37 -12.00 -18.87 -20.27
CA PHE A 37 -11.84 -20.30 -19.95
C PHE A 37 -13.18 -21.03 -19.95
N PHE A 38 -14.17 -20.54 -19.20
CA PHE A 38 -15.44 -21.25 -19.01
C PHE A 38 -16.45 -21.03 -20.14
N LYS A 39 -16.39 -19.91 -20.87
CA LYS A 39 -17.30 -19.61 -21.99
C LYS A 39 -18.77 -19.92 -21.64
N GLU A 40 -19.39 -20.82 -22.39
CA GLU A 40 -20.78 -21.27 -22.24
C GLU A 40 -20.92 -22.51 -21.34
N ARG A 41 -19.92 -22.82 -20.52
CA ARG A 41 -19.93 -23.99 -19.65
C ARG A 41 -21.13 -23.93 -18.68
N LEU A 42 -21.97 -24.95 -18.67
CA LEU A 42 -23.08 -25.08 -17.73
C LEU A 42 -22.59 -25.45 -16.34
N ILE A 43 -23.33 -25.01 -15.31
CA ILE A 43 -22.97 -25.29 -13.91
C ILE A 43 -22.95 -26.78 -13.62
N GLU A 44 -23.91 -27.54 -14.14
CA GLU A 44 -24.06 -28.98 -13.98
C GLU A 44 -22.93 -29.78 -14.62
N ASP A 45 -22.26 -29.21 -15.62
CA ASP A 45 -21.13 -29.86 -16.34
C ASP A 45 -19.77 -29.56 -15.69
N LEU A 46 -19.71 -28.79 -14.62
CA LEU A 46 -18.45 -28.44 -13.96
C LEU A 46 -17.80 -29.67 -13.34
N THR A 47 -16.56 -29.94 -13.72
CA THR A 47 -15.81 -31.08 -13.18
C THR A 47 -14.60 -30.60 -12.36
N ARG A 48 -14.23 -31.38 -11.33
CA ARG A 48 -13.02 -31.09 -10.53
C ARG A 48 -11.76 -30.98 -11.40
N ILE A 49 -11.65 -31.79 -12.44
CA ILE A 49 -10.47 -31.83 -13.33
C ILE A 49 -10.37 -30.49 -14.09
N GLU A 50 -11.46 -30.03 -14.68
CA GLU A 50 -11.53 -28.78 -15.42
C GLU A 50 -11.22 -27.58 -14.53
N LEU A 51 -11.80 -27.52 -13.33
CA LEU A 51 -11.55 -26.49 -12.34
C LEU A 51 -10.08 -26.46 -11.89
N GLN A 52 -9.47 -27.64 -11.73
CA GLN A 52 -8.04 -27.73 -11.41
C GLN A 52 -7.17 -27.31 -12.60
N GLN A 53 -7.55 -27.62 -13.82
CA GLN A 53 -6.88 -27.13 -15.02
C GLN A 53 -6.93 -25.60 -15.07
N PHE A 54 -8.10 -24.99 -14.84
CA PHE A 54 -8.22 -23.53 -14.74
C PHE A 54 -7.22 -22.93 -13.74
N ILE A 55 -7.15 -23.48 -12.52
CA ILE A 55 -6.20 -23.02 -11.50
C ILE A 55 -4.76 -23.10 -12.02
N ASN A 56 -4.41 -24.16 -12.73
CA ASN A 56 -3.06 -24.40 -13.23
C ASN A 56 -2.67 -23.50 -14.41
N THR A 57 -3.64 -22.96 -15.15
CA THR A 57 -3.39 -21.99 -16.24
C THR A 57 -3.12 -20.57 -15.74
N LEU A 58 -3.44 -20.26 -14.49
CA LEU A 58 -3.32 -18.92 -13.95
C LEU A 58 -1.85 -18.51 -13.80
N THR A 59 -1.46 -17.45 -14.46
CA THR A 59 -0.12 -16.83 -14.36
C THR A 59 -0.10 -15.54 -13.55
N THR A 60 -1.26 -14.88 -13.42
CA THR A 60 -1.40 -13.62 -12.69
C THR A 60 -2.64 -13.67 -11.79
N SER A 61 -2.65 -12.84 -10.73
CA SER A 61 -3.80 -12.72 -9.80
C SER A 61 -4.28 -14.05 -9.17
N GLN A 62 -3.43 -15.10 -9.17
CA GLN A 62 -3.78 -16.47 -8.74
C GLN A 62 -4.56 -16.48 -7.42
N LYS A 63 -4.04 -15.83 -6.38
CA LYS A 63 -4.65 -15.86 -5.04
C LYS A 63 -6.10 -15.39 -5.05
N THR A 64 -6.36 -14.25 -5.68
CA THR A 64 -7.71 -13.66 -5.73
C THR A 64 -8.62 -14.45 -6.66
N THR A 65 -8.12 -14.88 -7.82
CA THR A 65 -8.89 -15.69 -8.78
C THR A 65 -9.33 -17.02 -8.14
N ILE A 66 -8.43 -17.71 -7.43
CA ILE A 66 -8.75 -18.95 -6.71
C ILE A 66 -9.72 -18.68 -5.56
N ALA A 67 -9.62 -17.55 -4.87
CA ALA A 67 -10.57 -17.19 -3.83
C ALA A 67 -11.98 -16.99 -4.39
N ILE A 68 -12.12 -16.27 -5.51
CA ILE A 68 -13.41 -16.11 -6.20
C ILE A 68 -13.97 -17.47 -6.61
N LEU A 69 -13.16 -18.31 -7.29
CA LEU A 69 -13.53 -19.62 -7.72
C LEU A 69 -14.07 -20.48 -6.55
N LYS A 70 -13.29 -20.57 -5.47
CA LYS A 70 -13.69 -21.39 -4.32
C LYS A 70 -14.95 -20.85 -3.62
N THR A 71 -15.10 -19.54 -3.55
CA THR A 71 -16.27 -18.93 -2.91
C THR A 71 -17.53 -19.20 -3.74
N THR A 72 -17.47 -18.98 -5.06
CA THR A 72 -18.63 -19.23 -5.93
C THR A 72 -19.01 -20.71 -6.00
N LEU A 73 -18.04 -21.62 -6.03
CA LEU A 73 -18.31 -23.06 -5.97
C LEU A 73 -18.95 -23.51 -4.64
N LYS A 74 -18.54 -22.91 -3.51
CA LYS A 74 -19.17 -23.20 -2.22
C LYS A 74 -20.61 -22.71 -2.17
N GLU A 75 -20.87 -21.51 -2.69
CA GLU A 75 -22.26 -21.01 -2.75
C GLU A 75 -23.11 -21.87 -3.68
N LEU A 76 -22.60 -22.27 -4.86
CA LEU A 76 -23.30 -23.24 -5.73
C LEU A 76 -23.66 -24.55 -5.01
N TYR A 77 -22.77 -25.05 -4.16
CA TYR A 77 -23.03 -26.25 -3.36
C TYR A 77 -24.07 -26.00 -2.26
N TYR A 78 -24.02 -24.87 -1.56
CA TYR A 78 -24.98 -24.52 -0.52
C TYR A 78 -26.38 -24.23 -1.09
N ASP A 79 -26.43 -23.68 -2.31
CA ASP A 79 -27.67 -23.41 -3.05
C ASP A 79 -28.20 -24.67 -3.77
N GLU A 80 -27.57 -25.85 -3.55
CA GLU A 80 -27.94 -27.15 -4.13
C GLU A 80 -27.90 -27.17 -5.67
N LEU A 81 -27.22 -26.22 -6.32
CA LEU A 81 -27.06 -26.15 -7.78
C LEU A 81 -26.01 -27.12 -8.30
N ILE A 82 -25.14 -27.61 -7.43
CA ILE A 82 -24.21 -28.72 -7.68
C ILE A 82 -24.27 -29.74 -6.53
N SER A 83 -24.21 -31.02 -6.85
CA SER A 83 -24.37 -32.11 -5.87
C SER A 83 -23.13 -32.38 -4.99
N LYS A 84 -21.97 -31.84 -5.34
CA LYS A 84 -20.70 -32.13 -4.66
C LYS A 84 -19.96 -30.82 -4.32
N ASP A 85 -19.32 -30.76 -3.14
CA ASP A 85 -18.37 -29.68 -2.83
C ASP A 85 -17.09 -29.84 -3.67
N LEU A 86 -17.07 -29.18 -4.83
CA LEU A 86 -15.91 -29.14 -5.72
C LEU A 86 -14.82 -28.22 -5.16
N ALA A 87 -15.17 -27.19 -4.37
CA ALA A 87 -14.22 -26.20 -3.83
C ALA A 87 -13.20 -26.83 -2.88
N GLY A 88 -13.67 -27.74 -2.00
CA GLY A 88 -12.82 -28.46 -1.03
C GLY A 88 -11.81 -29.40 -1.68
N GLN A 89 -12.12 -29.90 -2.88
CA GLN A 89 -11.28 -30.85 -3.62
C GLN A 89 -10.17 -30.19 -4.46
N LEU A 90 -10.18 -28.86 -4.59
CA LEU A 90 -9.19 -28.14 -5.41
C LEU A 90 -7.88 -27.93 -4.65
N ARG A 91 -6.79 -28.30 -5.31
CA ARG A 91 -5.42 -28.15 -4.80
C ARG A 91 -4.83 -26.79 -5.17
N LYS A 92 -3.72 -26.45 -4.53
CA LYS A 92 -2.90 -25.28 -4.92
C LYS A 92 -2.41 -25.45 -6.36
N PRO A 93 -2.15 -24.34 -7.08
CA PRO A 93 -1.62 -24.42 -8.45
C PRO A 93 -0.27 -25.14 -8.45
N LEU A 94 -0.01 -25.92 -9.51
CA LEU A 94 1.25 -26.65 -9.69
C LEU A 94 2.46 -25.71 -9.71
N ARG A 95 2.29 -24.51 -10.28
CA ARG A 95 3.31 -23.47 -10.35
C ARG A 95 2.78 -22.20 -9.67
N PRO A 96 2.97 -22.06 -8.35
CA PRO A 96 2.54 -20.85 -7.66
C PRO A 96 3.32 -19.64 -8.19
N HIS A 97 2.60 -18.58 -8.49
CA HIS A 97 3.21 -17.32 -8.90
C HIS A 97 4.05 -16.75 -7.74
N LYS A 98 5.37 -16.69 -7.94
CA LYS A 98 6.26 -16.02 -6.99
C LYS A 98 6.11 -14.52 -7.18
N THR A 99 5.46 -13.85 -6.26
CA THR A 99 5.46 -12.38 -6.21
C THR A 99 6.89 -11.94 -5.91
N LYS A 100 7.48 -11.10 -6.77
CA LYS A 100 8.77 -10.47 -6.46
C LYS A 100 8.57 -9.61 -5.22
N GLU A 101 9.27 -9.94 -4.16
CA GLU A 101 9.27 -9.14 -2.93
C GLU A 101 9.91 -7.78 -3.25
N LYS A 102 9.27 -6.71 -2.78
CA LYS A 102 9.86 -5.37 -2.89
C LYS A 102 10.93 -5.24 -1.83
N GLN A 103 12.16 -5.05 -2.27
CA GLN A 103 13.29 -4.81 -1.40
C GLN A 103 13.33 -3.34 -0.98
N ALA A 104 13.88 -3.08 0.21
CA ALA A 104 14.24 -1.73 0.60
C ALA A 104 15.35 -1.22 -0.34
N LEU A 105 15.32 0.07 -0.61
CA LEU A 105 16.40 0.75 -1.33
C LEU A 105 17.64 0.83 -0.45
N THR A 106 18.83 0.75 -1.05
CA THR A 106 20.06 1.06 -0.35
C THR A 106 20.14 2.56 -0.06
N ARG A 107 21.06 2.96 0.83
CA ARG A 107 21.30 4.36 1.15
C ARG A 107 21.70 5.18 -0.08
N GLU A 108 22.52 4.60 -0.95
CA GLU A 108 22.99 5.21 -2.19
C GLU A 108 21.81 5.42 -3.15
N GLN A 109 20.91 4.44 -3.27
CA GLN A 109 19.71 4.54 -4.12
C GLN A 109 18.72 5.59 -3.59
N ILE A 110 18.57 5.71 -2.27
CA ILE A 110 17.75 6.76 -1.64
C ILE A 110 18.35 8.13 -1.90
N ASN A 111 19.64 8.29 -1.72
CA ASN A 111 20.35 9.54 -1.99
C ASN A 111 20.23 9.93 -3.47
N ALA A 112 20.46 9.00 -4.39
CA ALA A 112 20.30 9.23 -5.82
C ALA A 112 18.87 9.67 -6.18
N LEU A 113 17.85 9.01 -5.60
CA LEU A 113 16.45 9.41 -5.78
C LEU A 113 16.20 10.84 -5.29
N PHE A 114 16.68 11.20 -4.12
CA PHE A 114 16.46 12.52 -3.56
C PHE A 114 17.23 13.61 -4.31
N ASN A 115 18.44 13.31 -4.81
CA ASN A 115 19.19 14.22 -5.68
C ASN A 115 18.47 14.41 -7.02
N TYR A 116 17.95 13.34 -7.63
CA TYR A 116 17.13 13.43 -8.84
C TYR A 116 15.89 14.32 -8.65
N LEU A 117 15.28 14.26 -7.45
CA LEU A 117 14.10 15.06 -7.12
C LEU A 117 14.42 16.49 -6.68
N GLU A 118 15.70 16.85 -6.55
CA GLU A 118 16.09 18.20 -6.19
C GLU A 118 15.60 19.22 -7.23
N GLY A 119 14.99 20.32 -6.78
CA GLY A 119 14.31 21.28 -7.66
C GLY A 119 12.93 20.83 -8.18
N SER A 120 12.54 19.58 -8.02
CA SER A 120 11.20 19.13 -8.37
C SER A 120 10.16 19.70 -7.42
N GLN A 121 9.04 20.18 -7.98
CA GLN A 121 7.90 20.65 -7.19
C GLN A 121 7.30 19.58 -6.26
N TRP A 122 7.66 18.30 -6.45
CA TRP A 122 7.15 17.16 -5.68
C TRP A 122 8.18 16.56 -4.71
N ASN A 123 9.37 17.14 -4.60
CA ASN A 123 10.42 16.66 -3.70
C ASN A 123 9.93 16.54 -2.26
N TYR A 124 9.27 17.59 -1.74
CA TYR A 124 8.69 17.57 -0.39
C TYR A 124 7.72 16.40 -0.16
N LEU A 125 6.89 16.06 -1.16
CA LEU A 125 5.88 15.03 -1.05
C LEU A 125 6.50 13.63 -1.00
N ILE A 126 7.48 13.37 -1.86
CA ILE A 126 8.17 12.08 -1.91
C ILE A 126 9.01 11.88 -0.65
N ARG A 127 9.73 12.93 -0.19
CA ARG A 127 10.48 12.83 1.08
C ARG A 127 9.55 12.61 2.28
N LEU A 128 8.41 13.28 2.35
CA LEU A 128 7.40 13.05 3.38
C LEU A 128 6.90 11.60 3.35
N MET A 129 6.73 11.02 2.15
CA MET A 129 6.33 9.63 2.00
C MET A 129 7.36 8.65 2.57
N PHE A 130 8.65 8.89 2.34
CA PHE A 130 9.75 8.09 2.92
C PHE A 130 9.88 8.30 4.42
N ALA A 131 9.65 9.50 4.92
CA ALA A 131 9.78 9.86 6.34
C ALA A 131 8.59 9.42 7.21
N SER A 132 7.43 9.17 6.61
CA SER A 132 6.18 8.82 7.32
C SER A 132 5.71 7.38 7.12
N GLY A 133 6.15 6.73 6.03
CA GLY A 133 5.66 5.41 5.65
C GLY A 133 4.17 5.35 5.29
N LEU A 134 3.52 6.48 5.00
CA LEU A 134 2.12 6.55 4.62
C LEU A 134 1.83 5.79 3.32
N ARG A 135 0.60 5.27 3.20
CA ARG A 135 0.10 4.80 1.90
C ARG A 135 -0.12 5.99 0.98
N VAL A 136 0.03 5.80 -0.33
CA VAL A 136 -0.14 6.90 -1.29
C VAL A 136 -1.51 7.58 -1.17
N GLY A 137 -2.59 6.81 -1.00
CA GLY A 137 -3.93 7.38 -0.80
C GLY A 137 -4.08 8.18 0.49
N GLU A 138 -3.43 7.75 1.58
CA GLU A 138 -3.40 8.49 2.85
C GLU A 138 -2.65 9.81 2.69
N LEU A 139 -1.45 9.77 2.09
CA LEU A 139 -0.64 10.97 1.83
C LEU A 139 -1.37 12.00 0.96
N LEU A 140 -2.04 11.55 -0.09
CA LEU A 140 -2.77 12.43 -1.01
C LEU A 140 -4.05 13.02 -0.40
N ALA A 141 -4.63 12.36 0.60
CA ALA A 141 -5.79 12.86 1.31
C ALA A 141 -5.45 13.89 2.40
N LEU A 142 -4.16 14.04 2.77
CA LEU A 142 -3.74 14.99 3.81
C LEU A 142 -4.01 16.43 3.39
N GLN A 143 -4.55 17.19 4.33
CA GLN A 143 -4.74 18.62 4.26
C GLN A 143 -3.75 19.34 5.22
N TRP A 144 -3.56 20.63 5.03
CA TRP A 144 -2.70 21.41 5.93
C TRP A 144 -3.19 21.41 7.37
N SER A 145 -4.50 21.34 7.59
CA SER A 145 -5.12 21.17 8.92
C SER A 145 -4.78 19.84 9.60
N ASP A 146 -4.34 18.84 8.84
CA ASP A 146 -3.92 17.55 9.39
C ASP A 146 -2.48 17.53 9.88
N VAL A 147 -1.71 18.62 9.67
CA VAL A 147 -0.30 18.73 10.07
C VAL A 147 -0.17 19.56 11.34
N LEU A 148 0.21 18.90 12.42
CA LEU A 148 0.49 19.56 13.69
C LEU A 148 2.00 19.73 13.85
N TRP A 149 2.45 20.94 14.12
CA TRP A 149 3.85 21.31 14.28
C TRP A 149 4.19 21.37 15.78
N TYR A 150 5.19 20.61 16.19
CA TYR A 150 5.62 20.53 17.58
C TYR A 150 7.04 21.06 17.75
N THR A 151 7.27 21.75 18.86
CA THR A 151 8.61 22.11 19.33
C THR A 151 9.32 20.88 19.92
N LYS A 152 10.60 21.02 20.27
CA LYS A 152 11.37 20.00 20.98
C LYS A 152 10.71 19.60 22.31
N GLU A 153 10.13 20.57 23.03
CA GLU A 153 9.43 20.36 24.30
C GLU A 153 8.02 19.80 24.12
N SER A 154 7.68 19.32 22.92
CA SER A 154 6.36 18.73 22.60
C SER A 154 5.18 19.71 22.76
N THR A 155 5.42 21.01 22.66
CA THR A 155 4.36 22.02 22.59
C THR A 155 3.98 22.31 21.14
N ILE A 156 2.68 22.56 20.88
CA ILE A 156 2.23 22.92 19.53
C ILE A 156 2.78 24.29 19.16
N SER A 157 3.52 24.35 18.05
CA SER A 157 4.05 25.63 17.55
C SER A 157 2.92 26.48 16.99
N GLN A 158 2.53 27.52 17.73
CA GLN A 158 1.49 28.47 17.30
C GLN A 158 1.99 29.47 16.26
N GLN A 159 3.32 29.64 16.13
CA GLN A 159 3.92 30.73 15.32
C GLN A 159 4.29 30.28 13.90
N ARG A 160 3.90 29.05 13.47
CA ARG A 160 4.26 28.53 12.15
C ARG A 160 5.77 28.52 11.87
N LYS A 161 6.58 28.58 12.93
CA LYS A 161 8.05 28.48 12.87
C LYS A 161 8.46 27.03 13.06
N ILE A 162 9.43 26.57 12.26
CA ILE A 162 10.09 25.29 12.51
C ILE A 162 11.04 25.46 13.66
N ASP A 163 10.90 24.61 14.68
CA ASP A 163 11.95 24.34 15.63
C ASP A 163 12.97 23.37 15.00
N GLN A 164 14.27 23.68 15.09
CA GLN A 164 15.32 22.82 14.51
C GLN A 164 15.30 21.39 15.08
N ASP A 165 14.84 21.22 16.31
CA ASP A 165 14.70 19.94 17.00
C ASP A 165 13.24 19.48 17.14
N GLY A 166 12.31 20.19 16.54
CA GLY A 166 10.90 19.88 16.54
C GLY A 166 10.54 18.71 15.64
N TYR A 167 9.28 18.31 15.69
CA TYR A 167 8.71 17.25 14.88
C TYR A 167 7.30 17.62 14.40
N ILE A 168 6.76 16.86 13.46
CA ILE A 168 5.38 17.02 13.06
C ILE A 168 4.57 15.76 13.35
N VAL A 169 3.29 15.95 13.57
CA VAL A 169 2.31 14.85 13.69
C VAL A 169 1.28 15.00 12.58
N LEU A 170 1.11 13.94 11.81
CA LEU A 170 0.13 13.86 10.73
C LEU A 170 -1.12 13.12 11.23
N ASN A 171 -2.27 13.77 11.18
CA ASN A 171 -3.55 13.16 11.50
C ASN A 171 -4.08 12.42 10.28
N VAL A 172 -3.95 11.10 10.26
CA VAL A 172 -4.40 10.25 9.14
C VAL A 172 -5.81 9.78 9.44
N THR A 173 -6.79 10.46 8.86
CA THR A 173 -8.22 10.18 9.06
C THR A 173 -8.94 9.85 7.75
N LYS A 174 -8.28 10.02 6.60
CA LYS A 174 -8.89 9.88 5.27
C LYS A 174 -7.93 9.19 4.31
N THR A 175 -8.46 8.68 3.21
CA THR A 175 -7.68 8.11 2.11
C THR A 175 -8.30 8.45 0.76
N LEU A 176 -7.47 8.71 -0.23
CA LEU A 176 -7.88 8.87 -1.62
C LEU A 176 -8.06 7.48 -2.26
N ASP A 177 -9.21 7.24 -2.85
CA ASP A 177 -9.41 6.07 -3.71
C ASP A 177 -8.67 6.27 -5.03
N GLU A 178 -7.80 5.33 -5.38
CA GLU A 178 -6.91 5.44 -6.53
C GLU A 178 -7.63 5.43 -7.89
N HIS A 179 -8.87 4.99 -7.93
CA HIS A 179 -9.63 4.82 -9.17
C HIS A 179 -10.67 5.92 -9.38
N THR A 180 -11.37 6.27 -8.31
CA THR A 180 -12.42 7.30 -8.37
C THR A 180 -11.90 8.69 -8.08
N ASN A 181 -10.70 8.79 -7.47
CA ASN A 181 -10.13 10.00 -6.88
C ASN A 181 -11.06 10.65 -5.82
N ALA A 182 -11.97 9.86 -5.26
CA ALA A 182 -12.80 10.29 -4.14
C ALA A 182 -12.06 10.10 -2.81
N ILE A 183 -12.31 11.01 -1.88
CA ILE A 183 -11.81 10.89 -0.50
C ILE A 183 -12.83 10.09 0.29
N HIS A 184 -12.35 9.10 1.02
CA HIS A 184 -13.13 8.23 1.87
C HIS A 184 -12.50 8.08 3.26
N ASP A 185 -13.31 7.66 4.21
CA ASP A 185 -12.81 7.19 5.48
C ASP A 185 -11.96 5.92 5.29
N PRO A 186 -10.96 5.69 6.13
CA PRO A 186 -10.16 4.48 6.06
C PRO A 186 -11.00 3.22 6.25
N LYS A 187 -10.64 2.14 5.56
CA LYS A 187 -11.36 0.85 5.59
C LYS A 187 -11.40 0.18 6.97
N THR A 188 -10.49 0.53 7.87
CA THR A 188 -10.39 -0.06 9.21
C THR A 188 -10.13 1.02 10.25
N ALA A 189 -10.65 0.84 11.47
CA ALA A 189 -10.41 1.75 12.59
C ALA A 189 -8.91 1.93 12.90
N SER A 190 -8.09 0.90 12.73
CA SER A 190 -6.64 0.97 12.92
C SER A 190 -5.92 1.86 11.90
N SER A 191 -6.59 2.21 10.80
CA SER A 191 -6.03 3.14 9.81
C SER A 191 -6.18 4.59 10.22
N VAL A 192 -7.13 4.92 11.11
CA VAL A 192 -7.22 6.25 11.75
C VAL A 192 -6.15 6.33 12.82
N ARG A 193 -5.17 7.21 12.64
CA ARG A 193 -4.01 7.28 13.52
C ARG A 193 -3.26 8.60 13.40
N LYS A 194 -2.40 8.85 14.37
CA LYS A 194 -1.39 9.91 14.34
C LYS A 194 -0.05 9.32 13.91
N VAL A 195 0.60 9.94 12.94
CA VAL A 195 1.92 9.54 12.44
C VAL A 195 2.93 10.60 12.80
N ILE A 196 3.96 10.22 13.57
CA ILE A 196 5.03 11.12 13.99
C ILE A 196 6.12 11.10 12.91
N VAL A 197 6.55 12.28 12.48
CA VAL A 197 7.64 12.49 11.52
C VAL A 197 8.71 13.34 12.19
N VAL A 198 9.93 12.80 12.25
CA VAL A 198 11.11 13.44 12.87
C VAL A 198 12.21 13.73 11.85
N ASP A 199 12.03 13.37 10.58
CA ASP A 199 13.01 13.64 9.52
C ASP A 199 13.08 15.13 9.23
N LYS A 200 14.19 15.74 9.61
CA LYS A 200 14.41 17.20 9.50
C LYS A 200 14.33 17.69 8.05
N GLY A 201 14.84 16.90 7.11
CA GLY A 201 14.83 17.27 5.68
C GLY A 201 13.40 17.25 5.11
N ALA A 202 12.61 16.25 5.45
CA ALA A 202 11.20 16.18 5.03
C ALA A 202 10.38 17.32 5.66
N ILE A 203 10.60 17.61 6.95
CA ILE A 203 9.93 18.69 7.68
C ILE A 203 10.27 20.04 7.07
N ALA A 204 11.55 20.32 6.80
CA ALA A 204 12.00 21.58 6.22
C ALA A 204 11.39 21.81 4.82
N LEU A 205 11.38 20.79 3.96
CA LEU A 205 10.77 20.88 2.64
C LEU A 205 9.25 21.08 2.70
N LEU A 206 8.57 20.38 3.61
CA LEU A 206 7.14 20.55 3.81
C LEU A 206 6.81 21.97 4.28
N HIS A 207 7.57 22.50 5.22
CA HIS A 207 7.40 23.87 5.70
C HIS A 207 7.69 24.92 4.61
N SER A 208 8.77 24.73 3.85
CA SER A 208 9.07 25.59 2.70
C SER A 208 7.91 25.60 1.69
N LYS A 209 7.32 24.43 1.43
CA LYS A 209 6.13 24.36 0.59
C LYS A 209 4.93 25.07 1.20
N TRP A 210 4.68 24.91 2.50
CA TRP A 210 3.60 25.57 3.22
C TRP A 210 3.75 27.10 3.19
N SER A 211 4.98 27.59 3.43
CA SER A 211 5.32 29.02 3.31
C SER A 211 5.08 29.55 1.89
N ALA A 212 5.54 28.81 0.88
CA ALA A 212 5.42 29.22 -0.53
C ALA A 212 3.96 29.33 -1.00
N VAL A 213 3.02 28.67 -0.33
CA VAL A 213 1.57 28.80 -0.63
C VAL A 213 0.82 29.70 0.35
N GLY A 214 1.55 30.50 1.16
CA GLY A 214 0.98 31.52 2.03
C GLY A 214 0.45 31.00 3.37
N PHE A 215 0.98 29.89 3.88
CA PHE A 215 0.59 29.30 5.17
C PHE A 215 -0.91 29.00 5.30
N PRO A 216 -1.55 28.30 4.36
CA PRO A 216 -2.97 27.99 4.45
C PRO A 216 -3.27 27.12 5.67
N ASN A 217 -4.47 27.28 6.22
CA ASN A 217 -4.95 26.43 7.32
C ASN A 217 -5.57 25.13 6.81
N ASP A 218 -6.07 25.12 5.58
CA ASP A 218 -6.75 24.00 4.94
C ASP A 218 -6.30 23.85 3.49
N GLY A 219 -6.94 22.99 2.72
CA GLY A 219 -6.51 22.59 1.38
C GLY A 219 -5.50 21.47 1.39
N TYR A 220 -5.40 20.75 0.28
CA TYR A 220 -4.55 19.56 0.18
C TYR A 220 -3.06 19.91 0.15
N ILE A 221 -2.25 19.16 0.89
CA ILE A 221 -0.79 19.27 0.83
C ILE A 221 -0.30 19.02 -0.60
N ALA A 222 -0.85 17.99 -1.25
CA ALA A 222 -0.55 17.61 -2.62
C ALA A 222 -1.55 18.22 -3.62
N GLN A 223 -1.81 19.54 -3.54
CA GLN A 223 -2.78 20.25 -4.35
C GLN A 223 -2.52 20.09 -5.85
N SER A 224 -3.56 19.76 -6.61
CA SER A 224 -3.52 19.70 -8.07
C SER A 224 -3.54 21.11 -8.69
N LYS A 225 -2.63 21.38 -9.61
CA LYS A 225 -2.66 22.61 -10.39
C LYS A 225 -3.78 22.62 -11.46
N ARG A 226 -4.19 21.42 -11.91
CA ARG A 226 -5.19 21.27 -12.99
C ARG A 226 -6.63 21.26 -12.48
N LYS A 227 -6.83 20.84 -11.22
CA LYS A 227 -8.15 20.70 -10.62
C LYS A 227 -8.13 21.38 -9.24
N PRO A 228 -8.66 22.59 -9.12
CA PRO A 228 -8.76 23.29 -7.83
C PRO A 228 -9.49 22.45 -6.79
N ASN A 229 -9.11 22.60 -5.54
CA ASN A 229 -9.69 21.89 -4.38
C ASN A 229 -9.66 20.35 -4.48
N SER A 230 -8.67 19.83 -5.21
CA SER A 230 -8.44 18.39 -5.33
C SER A 230 -6.95 18.09 -5.22
N PRO A 231 -6.57 16.94 -4.64
CA PRO A 231 -5.16 16.53 -4.65
C PRO A 231 -4.76 16.04 -6.05
N ILE A 232 -3.46 15.87 -6.27
CA ILE A 232 -2.98 15.12 -7.44
C ILE A 232 -3.42 13.66 -7.34
N THR A 233 -3.43 12.96 -8.46
CA THR A 233 -3.84 11.56 -8.51
C THR A 233 -2.70 10.62 -8.08
N SER A 234 -3.04 9.42 -7.62
CA SER A 234 -2.04 8.37 -7.36
C SER A 234 -1.28 7.95 -8.61
N VAL A 235 -1.87 8.14 -9.81
CA VAL A 235 -1.20 7.93 -11.10
C VAL A 235 -0.08 8.95 -11.28
N ALA A 236 -0.30 10.22 -10.93
CA ALA A 236 0.73 11.25 -11.02
C ALA A 236 1.93 10.90 -10.11
N VAL A 237 1.68 10.44 -8.89
CA VAL A 237 2.76 9.98 -7.99
C VAL A 237 3.49 8.77 -8.57
N ARG A 238 2.76 7.79 -9.12
CA ARG A 238 3.39 6.63 -9.78
C ARG A 238 4.26 7.02 -10.97
N ASN A 239 3.86 8.03 -11.73
CA ASN A 239 4.67 8.55 -12.83
C ASN A 239 5.98 9.15 -12.33
N ILE A 240 5.97 9.92 -11.23
CA ILE A 240 7.21 10.45 -10.62
C ILE A 240 8.19 9.30 -10.29
N PHE A 241 7.69 8.21 -9.71
CA PHE A 241 8.52 7.04 -9.40
C PHE A 241 9.00 6.29 -10.64
N ARG A 242 8.17 6.20 -11.69
CA ARG A 242 8.56 5.60 -12.98
C ARG A 242 9.67 6.41 -13.63
N ASP A 243 9.49 7.73 -13.74
CA ASP A 243 10.44 8.63 -14.37
C ASP A 243 11.79 8.62 -13.61
N ALA A 244 11.75 8.56 -12.27
CA ALA A 244 12.95 8.36 -11.45
C ALA A 244 13.61 6.98 -11.68
N THR A 245 12.81 5.91 -11.87
CA THR A 245 13.34 4.58 -12.19
C THR A 245 14.14 4.60 -13.49
N GLU A 246 13.59 5.22 -14.52
CA GLU A 246 14.20 5.34 -15.83
C GLU A 246 15.47 6.20 -15.78
N ALA A 247 15.40 7.38 -15.17
CA ALA A 247 16.53 8.30 -15.04
C ALA A 247 17.70 7.71 -14.25
N LEU A 248 17.41 6.96 -13.19
CA LEU A 248 18.43 6.32 -12.34
C LEU A 248 18.84 4.92 -12.82
N GLN A 249 18.28 4.45 -13.94
CA GLN A 249 18.56 3.13 -14.53
C GLN A 249 18.48 1.98 -13.50
N LEU A 250 17.47 2.02 -12.62
CA LEU A 250 17.35 1.03 -11.57
C LEU A 250 16.92 -0.34 -12.16
N PRO A 251 17.46 -1.47 -11.64
CA PRO A 251 17.15 -2.81 -12.15
C PRO A 251 15.76 -3.30 -11.80
N PHE A 252 14.94 -2.46 -11.14
CA PHE A 252 13.57 -2.73 -10.75
C PHE A 252 12.73 -1.46 -10.80
N SER A 253 11.43 -1.61 -10.97
CA SER A 253 10.52 -0.47 -11.03
C SER A 253 10.21 0.06 -9.63
N LEU A 254 10.51 1.32 -9.39
CA LEU A 254 10.10 2.04 -8.18
C LEU A 254 8.57 2.23 -8.15
N SER A 255 8.03 2.29 -6.96
CA SER A 255 6.62 2.59 -6.73
C SER A 255 6.45 3.24 -5.36
N PRO A 256 5.32 3.93 -5.10
CA PRO A 256 5.03 4.53 -3.80
C PRO A 256 5.19 3.56 -2.61
N HIS A 257 4.93 2.28 -2.83
CA HIS A 257 5.08 1.28 -1.78
C HIS A 257 6.53 1.06 -1.32
N HIS A 258 7.53 1.34 -2.18
CA HIS A 258 8.94 1.28 -1.75
C HIS A 258 9.26 2.29 -0.65
N ALA A 259 8.66 3.48 -0.64
CA ALA A 259 8.82 4.44 0.45
C ALA A 259 8.41 3.83 1.79
N ARG A 260 7.27 3.14 1.82
CA ARG A 260 6.77 2.46 3.03
C ARG A 260 7.63 1.25 3.42
N VAL A 261 8.13 0.49 2.44
CA VAL A 261 9.10 -0.61 2.69
C VAL A 261 10.35 -0.05 3.34
N ASN A 262 10.91 1.03 2.79
CA ASN A 262 12.09 1.69 3.33
C ASN A 262 11.87 2.22 4.75
N TYR A 263 10.79 2.98 4.97
CA TYR A 263 10.44 3.46 6.31
C TYR A 263 10.40 2.33 7.33
N THR A 264 9.74 1.23 6.98
CA THR A 264 9.59 0.06 7.86
C THR A 264 10.93 -0.60 8.14
N SER A 265 11.72 -0.88 7.09
CA SER A 265 13.02 -1.54 7.22
C SER A 265 14.02 -0.71 8.03
N HIS A 266 14.10 0.60 7.76
CA HIS A 266 14.96 1.51 8.51
C HIS A 266 14.52 1.66 9.97
N SER A 267 13.21 1.77 10.24
CA SER A 267 12.71 1.84 11.60
C SER A 267 13.05 0.60 12.42
N LEU A 268 12.90 -0.59 11.83
CA LEU A 268 13.29 -1.84 12.48
C LEU A 268 14.80 -1.93 12.70
N ALA A 269 15.60 -1.55 11.72
CA ALA A 269 17.05 -1.52 11.83
C ALA A 269 17.53 -0.57 12.94
N ASN A 270 16.83 0.53 13.16
CA ASN A 270 17.10 1.48 14.26
C ASN A 270 16.44 1.10 15.60
N GLY A 271 15.91 -0.11 15.73
CA GLY A 271 15.40 -0.63 17.01
C GLY A 271 13.98 -0.21 17.38
N ILE A 272 13.23 0.42 16.47
CA ILE A 272 11.81 0.70 16.71
C ILE A 272 11.05 -0.62 16.85
N SER A 273 10.30 -0.78 17.93
CA SER A 273 9.55 -2.01 18.18
C SER A 273 8.48 -2.26 17.10
N GLU A 274 8.23 -3.53 16.78
CA GLU A 274 7.19 -3.92 15.83
C GLU A 274 5.81 -3.37 16.22
N LYS A 275 5.51 -3.29 17.52
CA LYS A 275 4.25 -2.75 18.05
C LYS A 275 4.10 -1.25 17.75
N ASN A 276 5.16 -0.46 18.01
CA ASN A 276 5.16 0.96 17.71
C ASN A 276 5.05 1.19 16.20
N LEU A 277 5.77 0.40 15.42
CA LEU A 277 5.74 0.49 13.97
C LEU A 277 4.37 0.07 13.40
N GLN A 278 3.72 -0.93 14.00
CA GLN A 278 2.34 -1.31 13.67
C GLN A 278 1.37 -0.14 13.86
N ALA A 279 1.46 0.56 14.98
CA ALA A 279 0.65 1.74 15.27
C ALA A 279 0.91 2.86 14.24
N GLN A 280 2.17 3.18 13.96
CA GLN A 280 2.57 4.19 12.98
C GLN A 280 2.07 3.86 11.56
N LEU A 281 2.15 2.60 11.15
CA LEU A 281 1.76 2.15 9.83
C LEU A 281 0.25 1.88 9.68
N GLY A 282 -0.50 1.74 10.79
CA GLY A 282 -1.91 1.34 10.76
C GLY A 282 -2.09 -0.07 10.18
N HIS A 283 -1.28 -1.04 10.64
CA HIS A 283 -1.44 -2.43 10.31
C HIS A 283 -2.32 -3.13 11.34
N THR A 284 -3.20 -4.02 10.90
CA THR A 284 -4.05 -4.83 11.77
C THR A 284 -3.25 -5.93 12.50
N SER A 285 -2.04 -6.25 12.03
CA SER A 285 -1.22 -7.33 12.56
C SER A 285 0.27 -7.05 12.35
N THR A 286 1.11 -7.40 13.35
CA THR A 286 2.58 -7.38 13.23
C THR A 286 3.10 -8.46 12.27
N HIS A 287 2.30 -9.49 11.96
CA HIS A 287 2.67 -10.54 11.03
C HIS A 287 3.08 -9.98 9.65
N LEU A 288 2.39 -8.94 9.17
CA LEU A 288 2.76 -8.26 7.92
C LEU A 288 4.15 -7.61 8.01
N ILE A 289 4.47 -7.02 9.17
CA ILE A 289 5.79 -6.42 9.41
C ILE A 289 6.86 -7.50 9.37
N ARG A 290 6.67 -8.63 10.05
CA ARG A 290 7.60 -9.77 10.06
C ARG A 290 7.78 -10.42 8.70
N THR A 291 6.69 -10.66 7.99
CA THR A 291 6.71 -11.41 6.72
C THR A 291 7.31 -10.58 5.58
N VAL A 292 6.96 -9.29 5.50
CA VAL A 292 7.37 -8.43 4.39
C VAL A 292 8.74 -7.80 4.65
N TYR A 293 9.07 -7.49 5.91
CA TYR A 293 10.25 -6.70 6.26
C TYR A 293 11.28 -7.46 7.11
N GLY A 294 10.89 -8.57 7.73
CA GLY A 294 11.80 -9.39 8.55
C GLY A 294 12.98 -9.97 7.77
N LYS A 295 12.80 -10.17 6.46
CA LYS A 295 13.88 -10.65 5.57
C LYS A 295 14.87 -9.55 5.17
N ALA A 296 14.47 -8.28 5.21
CA ALA A 296 15.38 -7.15 5.00
C ALA A 296 16.39 -6.98 6.16
N ILE A 297 16.16 -7.71 7.25
CA ILE A 297 17.04 -7.78 8.45
C ILE A 297 18.12 -8.90 8.30
N GLY A 298 18.21 -9.53 7.14
CA GLY A 298 18.97 -10.76 6.89
C GLY A 298 20.48 -10.74 7.19
N ASN A 299 21.10 -9.59 7.45
CA ASN A 299 22.51 -9.47 7.83
C ASN A 299 22.72 -9.02 9.29
N ARG A 300 21.73 -9.27 10.16
CA ARG A 300 21.81 -8.89 11.58
C ARG A 300 22.83 -9.69 12.41
N THR A 301 23.36 -10.77 11.90
CA THR A 301 24.29 -11.60 12.69
C THR A 301 25.57 -10.84 13.01
N GLU A 302 26.14 -10.10 12.06
CA GLU A 302 27.34 -9.28 12.27
C GLU A 302 27.04 -8.07 13.17
N GLU A 303 25.95 -7.37 12.93
CA GLU A 303 25.53 -6.21 13.75
C GLU A 303 25.11 -6.61 15.18
N LEU A 304 24.54 -7.81 15.37
CA LEU A 304 24.24 -8.38 16.69
C LEU A 304 25.50 -8.82 17.44
N ILE A 305 26.50 -9.31 16.72
CA ILE A 305 27.80 -9.66 17.31
C ILE A 305 28.52 -8.38 17.75
N GLU A 306 28.55 -7.35 16.94
CA GLU A 306 29.13 -6.06 17.27
C GLU A 306 28.44 -5.38 18.47
N LYS A 307 27.11 -5.33 18.49
CA LYS A 307 26.34 -4.75 19.61
C LYS A 307 26.45 -5.58 20.90
N ARG A 308 26.54 -6.90 20.83
CA ARG A 308 26.79 -7.75 22.00
C ARG A 308 28.19 -7.54 22.56
N ASN A 309 29.20 -7.41 21.71
CA ASN A 309 30.57 -7.14 22.15
C ASN A 309 30.69 -5.79 22.89
N ILE A 310 29.93 -4.76 22.47
CA ILE A 310 29.90 -3.46 23.17
C ILE A 310 29.20 -3.56 24.54
N TYR A 311 28.22 -4.45 24.71
CA TYR A 311 27.44 -4.55 25.96
C TYR A 311 28.09 -5.43 27.05
N TYR A 312 28.91 -6.39 26.68
CA TYR A 312 29.50 -7.38 27.60
C TYR A 312 30.99 -7.18 27.89
N PHE A 313 31.65 -6.23 27.23
CA PHE A 313 33.08 -5.99 27.37
C PHE A 313 33.44 -4.53 27.68
N ARG A 314 32.54 -3.79 28.30
CA ARG A 314 32.83 -2.51 28.96
C ARG A 314 32.74 -2.62 30.46
#